data_b055e9c771128b745b017643e4deb468
#
_entry.id   b055e9c771128b745b017643e4deb468
#
_cell.length_a   1.000
_cell.length_b   1.000
_cell.length_c   1.000
_cell.angle_alpha   90.00
_cell.angle_beta   90.00
_cell.angle_gamma   90.00
#
_symmetry.space_group_name_H-M   'P 1'
#
loop_
_entity.id
_entity.type
_entity.pdbx_description
1 polymer ?
#
loop_
_entity_poly.entity_id
_entity_poly.type
_entity_poly.pdbx_seq_one_letter_code
_entity_poly.pdbx_strand_id
1 'polypeptide(L)'
;MRITEVGVERRLLRYHSPIVTAHGTVEDRWTVLLTLVDEDGNVGMGEAAPLAGFTSDTVETAESALRGWAADETDDGDSPASVTARAAIDSALLDLGARIAGTTVHRLLAPESPDRLAVSALATGSSPAAIATSAAAAVAAGHATVKVKVGAHGIHGDVDRVSAVRSRIGPDVRLRLDANGAWGVSEALRHLDRLAAFDIEFVEEPVAGLDDLAKVRLSSPIPTAVDESARTVDDVSRAVEMGAADLVVLKPSAIGGPLEAARAAAIVRSAGLDVVVTSLMEGSIGIRAAAHLASAIGALDPAPGLATASLLAVDVDTPCLPVHGELLLD
;
A
#
# COMPACT_ATOMS: atom_id res chain seq x y z
N MET A 1 16.15 17.30 -19.87
CA MET A 1 16.26 15.85 -19.67
C MET A 1 15.87 15.18 -20.98
N ARG A 2 16.76 14.41 -21.58
CA ARG A 2 16.48 13.63 -22.79
C ARG A 2 16.68 12.17 -22.47
N ILE A 3 15.62 11.37 -22.56
CA ILE A 3 15.67 9.92 -22.40
C ILE A 3 16.28 9.33 -23.67
N THR A 4 17.29 8.48 -23.56
CA THR A 4 18.03 7.86 -24.66
C THR A 4 17.76 6.36 -24.77
N GLU A 5 17.32 5.72 -23.67
CA GLU A 5 16.98 4.31 -23.65
C GLU A 5 15.78 4.06 -22.74
N VAL A 6 14.87 3.20 -23.19
CA VAL A 6 13.71 2.75 -22.44
C VAL A 6 13.67 1.22 -22.42
N GLY A 7 13.75 0.63 -21.24
CA GLY A 7 13.64 -0.81 -21.01
C GLY A 7 12.29 -1.18 -20.43
N VAL A 8 11.64 -2.20 -21.01
CA VAL A 8 10.39 -2.78 -20.47
C VAL A 8 10.57 -4.28 -20.33
N GLU A 9 10.53 -4.79 -19.10
CA GLU A 9 10.82 -6.18 -18.81
C GLU A 9 9.86 -6.78 -17.78
N ARG A 10 9.34 -7.99 -18.05
CA ARG A 10 8.58 -8.76 -17.04
C ARG A 10 9.51 -9.35 -16.00
N ARG A 11 9.10 -9.29 -14.75
CA ARG A 11 9.76 -9.92 -13.61
C ARG A 11 8.77 -10.73 -12.80
N LEU A 12 9.27 -11.82 -12.21
CA LEU A 12 8.50 -12.67 -11.33
C LEU A 12 8.79 -12.30 -9.88
N LEU A 13 7.74 -11.98 -9.14
CA LEU A 13 7.73 -11.94 -7.68
C LEU A 13 7.30 -13.31 -7.17
N ARG A 14 8.04 -13.88 -6.22
CA ARG A 14 7.65 -15.10 -5.52
C ARG A 14 7.62 -14.86 -4.03
N TYR A 15 6.55 -15.29 -3.38
CA TYR A 15 6.41 -15.18 -1.93
C TYR A 15 7.03 -16.38 -1.22
N HIS A 16 7.52 -16.20 0.02
CA HIS A 16 8.00 -17.30 0.87
C HIS A 16 6.92 -18.32 1.18
N SER A 17 5.68 -17.87 1.24
CA SER A 17 4.48 -18.70 1.44
C SER A 17 3.30 -18.08 0.70
N PRO A 18 2.32 -18.88 0.27
CA PRO A 18 1.12 -18.37 -0.38
C PRO A 18 0.43 -17.31 0.47
N ILE A 19 0.06 -16.19 -0.15
CA ILE A 19 -0.67 -15.10 0.50
C ILE A 19 -2.15 -15.27 0.21
N VAL A 20 -2.93 -15.44 1.26
CA VAL A 20 -4.39 -15.49 1.15
C VAL A 20 -4.92 -14.05 1.11
N THR A 21 -5.63 -13.72 0.04
CA THR A 21 -6.31 -12.43 -0.16
C THR A 21 -7.82 -12.64 -0.21
N ALA A 22 -8.61 -11.57 -0.20
CA ALA A 22 -10.06 -11.63 -0.41
C ALA A 22 -10.45 -12.20 -1.80
N HIS A 23 -9.52 -12.19 -2.77
CA HIS A 23 -9.73 -12.61 -4.15
C HIS A 23 -9.07 -13.94 -4.52
N GLY A 24 -8.48 -14.63 -3.54
CA GLY A 24 -7.82 -15.92 -3.75
C GLY A 24 -6.41 -15.98 -3.16
N THR A 25 -5.69 -17.05 -3.48
CA THR A 25 -4.33 -17.29 -3.00
C THR A 25 -3.32 -16.88 -4.08
N VAL A 26 -2.32 -16.11 -3.70
CA VAL A 26 -1.23 -15.65 -4.57
C VAL A 26 0.08 -16.30 -4.10
N GLU A 27 0.70 -17.10 -4.96
CA GLU A 27 2.02 -17.73 -4.71
C GLU A 27 3.12 -17.00 -5.49
N ASP A 28 2.88 -16.77 -6.77
CA ASP A 28 3.75 -16.05 -7.69
C ASP A 28 2.95 -14.92 -8.34
N ARG A 29 3.62 -13.81 -8.64
CA ARG A 29 3.01 -12.66 -9.29
C ARG A 29 3.97 -12.08 -10.33
N TRP A 30 3.47 -11.83 -11.53
CA TRP A 30 4.22 -11.10 -12.55
C TRP A 30 4.05 -9.60 -12.39
N THR A 31 5.14 -8.89 -12.56
CA THR A 31 5.21 -7.43 -12.62
C THR A 31 5.99 -7.01 -13.85
N VAL A 32 5.90 -5.74 -14.25
CA VAL A 32 6.64 -5.19 -15.38
C VAL A 32 7.50 -4.03 -14.89
N LEU A 33 8.79 -4.12 -15.08
CA LEU A 33 9.73 -3.03 -14.80
C LEU A 33 9.85 -2.10 -15.99
N LEU A 34 9.85 -0.81 -15.71
CA LEU A 34 10.22 0.26 -16.62
C LEU A 34 11.56 0.83 -16.16
N THR A 35 12.52 0.87 -17.09
CA THR A 35 13.83 1.51 -16.88
C THR A 35 13.98 2.64 -17.89
N LEU A 36 14.35 3.82 -17.41
CA LEU A 36 14.63 5.01 -18.21
C LEU A 36 16.09 5.38 -18.06
N VAL A 37 16.80 5.63 -19.16
CA VAL A 37 18.19 6.11 -19.13
C VAL A 37 18.26 7.44 -19.88
N ASP A 38 18.90 8.44 -19.28
CA ASP A 38 19.12 9.75 -19.92
C ASP A 38 20.45 9.80 -20.70
N GLU A 39 20.72 10.93 -21.33
CA GLU A 39 21.94 11.19 -22.11
C GLU A 39 23.22 11.20 -21.27
N ASP A 40 23.13 11.39 -19.97
CA ASP A 40 24.24 11.40 -19.01
C ASP A 40 24.42 10.04 -18.30
N GLY A 41 23.56 9.06 -18.60
CA GLY A 41 23.60 7.71 -18.03
C GLY A 41 22.91 7.58 -16.68
N ASN A 42 22.12 8.57 -16.24
CA ASN A 42 21.27 8.42 -15.06
C ASN A 42 20.15 7.44 -15.36
N VAL A 43 19.79 6.61 -14.37
CA VAL A 43 18.80 5.54 -14.52
C VAL A 43 17.65 5.78 -13.56
N GLY A 44 16.42 5.87 -14.06
CA GLY A 44 15.20 5.88 -13.27
C GLY A 44 14.40 4.60 -13.46
N MET A 45 13.81 4.08 -12.39
CA MET A 45 13.08 2.83 -12.40
C MET A 45 11.66 2.97 -11.86
N GLY A 46 10.74 2.21 -12.47
CA GLY A 46 9.36 2.09 -12.03
C GLY A 46 8.84 0.67 -12.18
N GLU A 47 7.81 0.34 -11.43
CA GLU A 47 7.21 -0.99 -11.40
C GLU A 47 5.71 -0.93 -11.63
N ALA A 48 5.22 -1.61 -12.68
CA ALA A 48 3.81 -1.86 -12.90
C ALA A 48 3.46 -3.23 -12.33
N ALA A 49 2.66 -3.23 -11.27
CA ALA A 49 2.34 -4.44 -10.51
C ALA A 49 0.81 -4.66 -10.41
N PRO A 50 0.14 -5.12 -11.49
CA PRO A 50 -1.28 -5.41 -11.47
C PRO A 50 -1.63 -6.48 -10.43
N LEU A 51 -2.72 -6.30 -9.70
CA LEU A 51 -3.23 -7.26 -8.73
C LEU A 51 -4.69 -7.59 -9.04
N ALA A 52 -4.94 -8.84 -9.39
CA ALA A 52 -6.29 -9.31 -9.68
C ALA A 52 -7.26 -9.04 -8.53
N GLY A 53 -8.44 -8.49 -8.86
CA GLY A 53 -9.45 -8.08 -7.88
C GLY A 53 -9.23 -6.70 -7.27
N PHE A 54 -8.03 -6.15 -7.36
CA PHE A 54 -7.72 -4.79 -6.88
C PHE A 54 -7.54 -3.79 -8.01
N THR A 55 -6.70 -4.08 -9.01
CA THR A 55 -6.52 -3.23 -10.19
C THR A 55 -7.35 -3.75 -11.37
N SER A 56 -7.68 -2.86 -12.32
CA SER A 56 -8.47 -3.19 -13.51
C SER A 56 -7.63 -3.77 -14.65
N ASP A 57 -6.32 -3.66 -14.57
CA ASP A 57 -5.36 -4.11 -15.57
C ASP A 57 -4.73 -5.46 -15.23
N THR A 58 -4.09 -6.06 -16.23
CA THR A 58 -3.32 -7.30 -16.12
C THR A 58 -1.85 -7.02 -16.47
N VAL A 59 -0.96 -7.97 -16.21
CA VAL A 59 0.45 -7.83 -16.59
C VAL A 59 0.62 -7.64 -18.10
N GLU A 60 -0.24 -8.29 -18.92
CA GLU A 60 -0.22 -8.17 -20.38
C GLU A 60 -0.61 -6.76 -20.83
N THR A 61 -1.69 -6.21 -20.25
CA THR A 61 -2.16 -4.85 -20.59
C THR A 61 -1.20 -3.79 -20.07
N ALA A 62 -0.60 -3.98 -18.90
CA ALA A 62 0.42 -3.09 -18.35
C ALA A 62 1.70 -3.09 -19.22
N GLU A 63 2.19 -4.27 -19.61
CA GLU A 63 3.35 -4.37 -20.51
C GLU A 63 3.08 -3.72 -21.86
N SER A 64 1.92 -4.02 -22.48
CA SER A 64 1.53 -3.42 -23.76
C SER A 64 1.47 -1.89 -23.68
N ALA A 65 0.90 -1.37 -22.60
CA ALA A 65 0.82 0.07 -22.36
C ALA A 65 2.20 0.72 -22.18
N LEU A 66 3.11 0.08 -21.44
CA LEU A 66 4.49 0.57 -21.25
C LEU A 66 5.29 0.52 -22.56
N ARG A 67 5.15 -0.54 -23.36
CA ARG A 67 5.81 -0.65 -24.66
C ARG A 67 5.25 0.37 -25.67
N GLY A 68 3.95 0.62 -25.65
CA GLY A 68 3.31 1.67 -26.46
C GLY A 68 3.85 3.05 -26.09
N TRP A 69 3.88 3.37 -24.82
CA TRP A 69 4.43 4.64 -24.32
C TRP A 69 5.92 4.81 -24.68
N ALA A 70 6.72 3.74 -24.59
CA ALA A 70 8.14 3.74 -24.95
C ALA A 70 8.38 3.92 -26.48
N ALA A 71 7.43 3.51 -27.31
CA ALA A 71 7.52 3.63 -28.77
C ALA A 71 7.03 4.98 -29.31
N ASP A 72 6.15 5.67 -28.57
CA ASP A 72 5.67 7.00 -28.91
C ASP A 72 6.72 8.05 -28.56
N GLU A 73 7.61 8.35 -29.51
CA GLU A 73 8.58 9.45 -29.40
C GLU A 73 7.90 10.83 -29.40
N THR A 74 6.58 10.89 -29.43
CA THR A 74 5.80 12.13 -29.55
C THR A 74 5.24 12.52 -28.20
N ASP A 75 5.53 13.76 -27.85
CA ASP A 75 5.22 14.54 -26.66
C ASP A 75 3.71 14.86 -26.46
N ASP A 76 2.82 14.18 -27.17
CA ASP A 76 1.36 14.38 -27.10
C ASP A 76 0.67 13.33 -26.20
N GLY A 77 1.37 12.97 -25.14
CA GLY A 77 1.11 11.99 -24.14
C GLY A 77 -0.31 11.82 -23.60
N ASP A 78 -1.15 11.07 -24.31
CA ASP A 78 -2.26 10.42 -23.64
C ASP A 78 -1.72 9.41 -22.62
N SER A 79 -2.02 9.66 -21.36
CA SER A 79 -1.61 8.77 -20.27
C SER A 79 -2.14 7.37 -20.53
N PRO A 80 -1.31 6.30 -20.42
CA PRO A 80 -1.76 4.93 -20.69
C PRO A 80 -3.05 4.57 -19.94
N ALA A 81 -3.93 3.81 -20.59
CA ALA A 81 -5.17 3.34 -19.96
C ALA A 81 -4.90 2.42 -18.74
N SER A 82 -3.77 1.71 -18.72
CA SER A 82 -3.35 0.86 -17.59
C SER A 82 -2.91 1.73 -16.39
N VAL A 83 -3.60 1.56 -15.27
CA VAL A 83 -3.33 2.30 -14.03
C VAL A 83 -1.95 1.99 -13.47
N THR A 84 -1.52 0.71 -13.51
CA THR A 84 -0.20 0.33 -12.99
C THR A 84 0.93 0.73 -13.94
N ALA A 85 0.68 0.80 -15.26
CA ALA A 85 1.65 1.36 -16.19
C ALA A 85 1.89 2.86 -15.93
N ARG A 86 0.82 3.64 -15.66
CA ARG A 86 0.96 5.04 -15.24
C ARG A 86 1.79 5.17 -13.98
N ALA A 87 1.53 4.30 -12.99
CA ALA A 87 2.29 4.29 -11.74
C ALA A 87 3.78 3.99 -11.97
N ALA A 88 4.11 3.07 -12.88
CA ALA A 88 5.50 2.78 -13.25
C ALA A 88 6.17 3.96 -13.95
N ILE A 89 5.48 4.62 -14.88
CA ILE A 89 6.00 5.80 -15.60
C ILE A 89 6.26 6.95 -14.63
N ASP A 90 5.27 7.27 -13.78
CA ASP A 90 5.38 8.34 -12.77
C ASP A 90 6.55 8.09 -11.82
N SER A 91 6.67 6.86 -11.30
CA SER A 91 7.76 6.46 -10.41
C SER A 91 9.13 6.53 -11.11
N ALA A 92 9.24 6.03 -12.34
CA ALA A 92 10.50 6.05 -13.08
C ALA A 92 10.96 7.47 -13.43
N LEU A 93 10.03 8.35 -13.80
CA LEU A 93 10.35 9.76 -14.08
C LEU A 93 10.76 10.52 -12.81
N LEU A 94 10.12 10.26 -11.67
CA LEU A 94 10.51 10.85 -10.39
C LEU A 94 11.89 10.35 -9.93
N ASP A 95 12.17 9.05 -10.06
CA ASP A 95 13.49 8.47 -9.72
C ASP A 95 14.58 9.05 -10.62
N LEU A 96 14.36 9.11 -11.94
CA LEU A 96 15.29 9.72 -12.88
C LEU A 96 15.52 11.20 -12.55
N GLY A 97 14.45 11.95 -12.29
CA GLY A 97 14.54 13.37 -11.92
C GLY A 97 15.33 13.60 -10.63
N ALA A 98 15.16 12.73 -9.63
CA ALA A 98 15.91 12.79 -8.38
C ALA A 98 17.40 12.55 -8.60
N ARG A 99 17.76 11.54 -9.41
CA ARG A 99 19.16 11.24 -9.75
C ARG A 99 19.84 12.36 -10.52
N ILE A 100 19.17 12.95 -11.48
CA ILE A 100 19.66 14.14 -12.21
C ILE A 100 19.88 15.30 -11.26
N ALA A 101 19.00 15.51 -10.30
CA ALA A 101 19.12 16.55 -9.28
C ALA A 101 20.15 16.23 -8.17
N GLY A 102 20.74 15.03 -8.17
CA GLY A 102 21.67 14.57 -7.13
C GLY A 102 21.03 14.47 -5.74
N THR A 103 19.75 14.09 -5.70
CA THR A 103 18.94 13.98 -4.47
C THR A 103 18.10 12.70 -4.49
N THR A 104 17.30 12.48 -3.46
CA THR A 104 16.33 11.39 -3.37
C THR A 104 14.92 11.86 -3.78
N VAL A 105 14.02 10.93 -4.18
CA VAL A 105 12.68 11.27 -4.64
C VAL A 105 11.88 12.04 -3.58
N HIS A 106 11.93 11.62 -2.31
CA HIS A 106 11.20 12.34 -1.26
C HIS A 106 11.69 13.77 -1.07
N ARG A 107 13.00 14.00 -1.16
CA ARG A 107 13.60 15.34 -1.05
C ARG A 107 13.41 16.18 -2.31
N LEU A 108 13.31 15.55 -3.49
CA LEU A 108 12.92 16.24 -4.71
C LEU A 108 11.50 16.81 -4.59
N LEU A 109 10.58 16.03 -4.00
CA LEU A 109 9.19 16.41 -3.79
C LEU A 109 9.01 17.38 -2.60
N ALA A 110 9.75 17.15 -1.51
CA ALA A 110 9.70 17.95 -0.29
C ALA A 110 11.09 17.96 0.38
N PRO A 111 11.88 19.04 0.24
CA PRO A 111 13.30 19.09 0.66
C PRO A 111 13.56 18.75 2.14
N GLU A 112 12.61 19.05 3.01
CA GLU A 112 12.72 18.82 4.47
C GLU A 112 12.12 17.47 4.93
N SER A 113 11.70 16.62 4.01
CA SER A 113 11.12 15.31 4.34
C SER A 113 12.16 14.38 4.98
N PRO A 114 11.76 13.52 5.96
CA PRO A 114 12.71 12.68 6.67
C PRO A 114 13.22 11.51 5.80
N ASP A 115 14.48 11.13 6.03
CA ASP A 115 15.12 9.98 5.35
C ASP A 115 14.70 8.62 5.96
N ARG A 116 13.92 8.61 7.02
CA ARG A 116 13.47 7.41 7.73
C ARG A 116 11.98 7.48 8.03
N LEU A 117 11.31 6.36 7.90
CA LEU A 117 9.92 6.23 8.30
C LEU A 117 9.67 4.89 9.00
N ALA A 118 9.01 4.93 10.15
CA ALA A 118 8.50 3.73 10.79
C ALA A 118 7.40 3.11 9.94
N VAL A 119 7.38 1.78 9.82
CA VAL A 119 6.40 1.07 9.01
C VAL A 119 5.69 -0.02 9.82
N SER A 120 4.41 -0.25 9.50
CA SER A 120 3.63 -1.33 10.10
C SER A 120 3.97 -2.67 9.45
N ALA A 121 3.97 -3.73 10.26
CA ALA A 121 4.15 -5.11 9.80
C ALA A 121 2.81 -5.82 9.62
N LEU A 122 2.71 -6.70 8.63
CA LEU A 122 1.59 -7.61 8.46
C LEU A 122 1.86 -8.92 9.21
N ALA A 123 1.08 -9.21 10.26
CA ALA A 123 1.12 -10.51 10.92
C ALA A 123 0.30 -11.54 10.15
N THR A 124 0.88 -12.70 9.91
CA THR A 124 0.27 -13.82 9.18
C THR A 124 0.28 -15.10 10.02
N GLY A 125 -0.66 -15.98 9.74
CA GLY A 125 -0.73 -17.28 10.43
C GLY A 125 -2.09 -17.94 10.28
N SER A 126 -2.11 -19.29 10.23
CA SER A 126 -3.33 -20.08 10.06
C SER A 126 -4.10 -20.33 11.36
N SER A 127 -3.52 -20.05 12.51
CA SER A 127 -4.13 -20.21 13.83
C SER A 127 -3.89 -19.00 14.73
N PRO A 128 -4.66 -18.82 15.83
CA PRO A 128 -4.42 -17.77 16.82
C PRO A 128 -2.98 -17.76 17.37
N ALA A 129 -2.42 -18.93 17.64
CA ALA A 129 -1.05 -19.04 18.12
C ALA A 129 0.01 -18.67 17.06
N ALA A 130 -0.21 -19.09 15.81
CA ALA A 130 0.70 -18.78 14.70
C ALA A 130 0.73 -17.28 14.39
N ILE A 131 -0.43 -16.63 14.32
CA ILE A 131 -0.50 -15.18 14.05
C ILE A 131 0.06 -14.36 15.21
N ALA A 132 -0.16 -14.78 16.46
CA ALA A 132 0.44 -14.15 17.63
C ALA A 132 1.97 -14.28 17.64
N THR A 133 2.51 -15.42 17.18
CA THR A 133 3.95 -15.63 17.02
C THR A 133 4.52 -14.71 15.93
N SER A 134 3.84 -14.60 14.79
CA SER A 134 4.22 -13.67 13.72
C SER A 134 4.21 -12.21 14.19
N ALA A 135 3.17 -11.79 14.89
CA ALA A 135 3.08 -10.45 15.47
C ALA A 135 4.22 -10.16 16.47
N ALA A 136 4.53 -11.13 17.35
CA ALA A 136 5.65 -10.99 18.28
C ALA A 136 7.00 -10.88 17.58
N ALA A 137 7.20 -11.62 16.49
CA ALA A 137 8.41 -11.52 15.69
C ALA A 137 8.56 -10.13 15.04
N ALA A 138 7.45 -9.55 14.54
CA ALA A 138 7.44 -8.20 14.03
C ALA A 138 7.83 -7.16 15.10
N VAL A 139 7.27 -7.27 16.32
CA VAL A 139 7.64 -6.40 17.45
C VAL A 139 9.11 -6.56 17.83
N ALA A 140 9.62 -7.80 17.88
CA ALA A 140 11.03 -8.07 18.14
C ALA A 140 11.96 -7.50 17.04
N ALA A 141 11.46 -7.38 15.81
CA ALA A 141 12.17 -6.71 14.69
C ALA A 141 12.07 -5.16 14.75
N GLY A 142 11.38 -4.59 15.76
CA GLY A 142 11.30 -3.16 16.01
C GLY A 142 10.02 -2.47 15.52
N HIS A 143 9.06 -3.21 14.95
CA HIS A 143 7.81 -2.60 14.52
C HIS A 143 6.92 -2.19 15.72
N ALA A 144 6.52 -0.93 15.77
CA ALA A 144 5.60 -0.39 16.76
C ALA A 144 4.11 -0.55 16.36
N THR A 145 3.84 -1.00 15.15
CA THR A 145 2.50 -1.19 14.60
C THR A 145 2.39 -2.52 13.87
N VAL A 146 1.34 -3.28 14.17
CA VAL A 146 1.05 -4.58 13.55
C VAL A 146 -0.35 -4.56 12.95
N LYS A 147 -0.50 -5.07 11.72
CA LYS A 147 -1.79 -5.28 11.04
C LYS A 147 -2.15 -6.76 11.04
N VAL A 148 -3.42 -7.08 11.27
CA VAL A 148 -3.99 -8.43 11.28
C VAL A 148 -5.19 -8.48 10.34
N LYS A 149 -5.22 -9.50 9.46
CA LYS A 149 -6.41 -9.76 8.64
C LYS A 149 -7.50 -10.47 9.43
N VAL A 150 -8.75 -10.00 9.27
CA VAL A 150 -9.96 -10.53 9.89
C VAL A 150 -11.04 -10.78 8.81
N GLY A 151 -12.20 -11.30 9.21
CA GLY A 151 -13.34 -11.52 8.30
C GLY A 151 -13.43 -12.94 7.75
N ALA A 152 -12.34 -13.71 7.75
CA ALA A 152 -12.31 -15.05 7.17
C ALA A 152 -12.79 -16.17 8.14
N HIS A 153 -12.86 -15.90 9.45
CA HIS A 153 -13.08 -16.94 10.48
C HIS A 153 -14.34 -16.75 11.31
N GLY A 154 -15.21 -15.83 10.91
CA GLY A 154 -16.36 -15.39 11.69
C GLY A 154 -15.97 -14.75 13.03
N ILE A 155 -16.95 -14.19 13.76
CA ILE A 155 -16.68 -13.35 14.93
C ILE A 155 -15.86 -14.05 16.03
N HIS A 156 -16.14 -15.32 16.33
CA HIS A 156 -15.41 -16.03 17.38
C HIS A 156 -13.96 -16.27 16.99
N GLY A 157 -13.72 -16.73 15.76
CA GLY A 157 -12.37 -16.96 15.27
C GLY A 157 -11.56 -15.66 15.14
N ASP A 158 -12.17 -14.56 14.71
CA ASP A 158 -11.50 -13.26 14.63
C ASP A 158 -11.18 -12.70 16.03
N VAL A 159 -12.10 -12.80 16.99
CA VAL A 159 -11.87 -12.41 18.40
C VAL A 159 -10.73 -13.23 19.00
N ASP A 160 -10.71 -14.57 18.81
CA ASP A 160 -9.66 -15.43 19.33
C ASP A 160 -8.28 -15.06 18.76
N ARG A 161 -8.22 -14.74 17.47
CA ARG A 161 -6.99 -14.32 16.77
C ARG A 161 -6.48 -12.96 17.28
N VAL A 162 -7.37 -11.98 17.35
CA VAL A 162 -7.03 -10.62 17.81
C VAL A 162 -6.64 -10.63 19.29
N SER A 163 -7.35 -11.38 20.14
CA SER A 163 -7.04 -11.57 21.55
C SER A 163 -5.66 -12.20 21.75
N ALA A 164 -5.34 -13.26 20.98
CA ALA A 164 -4.03 -13.90 21.04
C ALA A 164 -2.91 -12.95 20.64
N VAL A 165 -3.11 -12.16 19.57
CA VAL A 165 -2.14 -11.14 19.13
C VAL A 165 -1.96 -10.08 20.19
N ARG A 166 -3.04 -9.44 20.67
CA ARG A 166 -2.97 -8.36 21.69
C ARG A 166 -2.28 -8.85 22.97
N SER A 167 -2.63 -10.06 23.44
CA SER A 167 -1.99 -10.65 24.62
C SER A 167 -0.49 -10.85 24.43
N ARG A 168 -0.06 -11.11 23.21
CA ARG A 168 1.34 -11.41 22.90
C ARG A 168 2.20 -10.18 22.67
N ILE A 169 1.64 -9.13 22.02
CA ILE A 169 2.38 -7.91 21.68
C ILE A 169 2.32 -6.85 22.79
N GLY A 170 1.42 -7.00 23.77
CA GLY A 170 1.24 -6.01 24.85
C GLY A 170 0.40 -4.81 24.44
N PRO A 171 0.14 -3.86 25.36
CA PRO A 171 -0.72 -2.70 25.12
C PRO A 171 -0.03 -1.57 24.32
N ASP A 172 1.29 -1.49 24.34
CA ASP A 172 2.03 -0.35 23.77
C ASP A 172 2.19 -0.43 22.24
N VAL A 173 1.92 -1.60 21.64
CA VAL A 173 2.00 -1.82 20.19
C VAL A 173 0.66 -1.48 19.56
N ARG A 174 0.65 -0.62 18.54
CA ARG A 174 -0.55 -0.30 17.78
C ARG A 174 -1.03 -1.53 16.99
N LEU A 175 -2.31 -1.83 17.07
CA LEU A 175 -2.92 -2.97 16.40
C LEU A 175 -3.98 -2.50 15.42
N ARG A 176 -3.83 -2.85 14.16
CA ARG A 176 -4.77 -2.57 13.06
C ARG A 176 -5.43 -3.83 12.59
N LEU A 177 -6.65 -3.71 12.14
CA LEU A 177 -7.39 -4.81 11.52
C LEU A 177 -7.66 -4.48 10.06
N ASP A 178 -7.75 -5.52 9.23
CA ASP A 178 -8.10 -5.41 7.82
C ASP A 178 -9.11 -6.50 7.50
N ALA A 179 -10.34 -6.08 7.18
CA ALA A 179 -11.44 -6.98 6.89
C ALA A 179 -11.67 -7.19 5.38
N ASN A 180 -10.99 -6.42 4.51
CA ASN A 180 -11.08 -6.50 3.06
C ASN A 180 -12.56 -6.57 2.55
N GLY A 181 -13.47 -5.81 3.16
CA GLY A 181 -14.89 -5.75 2.79
C GLY A 181 -15.70 -7.01 3.10
N ALA A 182 -15.22 -7.87 4.00
CA ALA A 182 -15.81 -9.20 4.23
C ALA A 182 -17.18 -9.19 4.89
N TRP A 183 -17.54 -8.11 5.62
CA TRP A 183 -18.76 -8.10 6.41
C TRP A 183 -19.90 -7.31 5.76
N GLY A 184 -21.14 -7.66 6.08
CA GLY A 184 -22.28 -6.76 5.88
C GLY A 184 -22.38 -5.76 7.06
N VAL A 185 -23.08 -4.62 6.86
CA VAL A 185 -23.16 -3.52 7.84
C VAL A 185 -23.51 -3.99 9.26
N SER A 186 -24.59 -4.79 9.41
CA SER A 186 -25.01 -5.28 10.72
C SER A 186 -24.03 -6.27 11.35
N GLU A 187 -23.30 -7.01 10.53
CA GLU A 187 -22.26 -7.93 10.98
C GLU A 187 -21.03 -7.15 11.42
N ALA A 188 -20.57 -6.19 10.60
CA ALA A 188 -19.45 -5.31 10.92
C ALA A 188 -19.64 -4.65 12.30
N LEU A 189 -20.79 -4.03 12.54
CA LEU A 189 -21.07 -3.36 13.82
C LEU A 189 -20.98 -4.32 15.02
N ARG A 190 -21.51 -5.55 14.89
CA ARG A 190 -21.39 -6.57 15.95
C ARG A 190 -19.94 -7.03 16.15
N HIS A 191 -19.14 -7.15 15.07
CA HIS A 191 -17.72 -7.52 15.15
C HIS A 191 -16.91 -6.41 15.79
N LEU A 192 -17.11 -5.17 15.36
CA LEU A 192 -16.39 -4.01 15.86
C LEU A 192 -16.67 -3.75 17.34
N ASP A 193 -17.91 -3.92 17.79
CA ASP A 193 -18.28 -3.81 19.21
C ASP A 193 -17.48 -4.81 20.09
N ARG A 194 -17.33 -6.05 19.62
CA ARG A 194 -16.55 -7.06 20.36
C ARG A 194 -15.03 -6.85 20.25
N LEU A 195 -14.55 -6.35 19.11
CA LEU A 195 -13.13 -6.11 18.85
C LEU A 195 -12.62 -4.83 19.52
N ALA A 196 -13.50 -3.89 19.87
CA ALA A 196 -13.16 -2.66 20.58
C ALA A 196 -12.43 -2.89 21.93
N ALA A 197 -12.66 -4.06 22.56
CA ALA A 197 -11.98 -4.43 23.80
C ALA A 197 -10.45 -4.62 23.66
N PHE A 198 -9.92 -4.66 22.44
CA PHE A 198 -8.51 -4.95 22.16
C PHE A 198 -7.70 -3.72 21.78
N ASP A 199 -8.19 -2.52 22.02
CA ASP A 199 -7.48 -1.26 21.72
C ASP A 199 -6.98 -1.22 20.27
N ILE A 200 -7.91 -1.25 19.32
CA ILE A 200 -7.65 -1.26 17.88
C ILE A 200 -7.49 0.18 17.39
N GLU A 201 -6.36 0.47 16.71
CA GLU A 201 -6.09 1.80 16.15
C GLU A 201 -7.13 2.18 15.09
N PHE A 202 -7.39 1.29 14.14
CA PHE A 202 -8.49 1.38 13.17
C PHE A 202 -8.76 0.03 12.50
N VAL A 203 -9.91 -0.08 11.83
CA VAL A 203 -10.27 -1.20 10.96
C VAL A 203 -10.34 -0.74 9.51
N GLU A 204 -9.61 -1.42 8.63
CA GLU A 204 -9.55 -1.15 7.20
C GLU A 204 -10.66 -1.93 6.49
N GLU A 205 -11.42 -1.25 5.62
CA GLU A 205 -12.49 -1.79 4.77
C GLU A 205 -13.38 -2.83 5.50
N PRO A 206 -14.09 -2.45 6.57
CA PRO A 206 -14.97 -3.40 7.29
C PRO A 206 -16.10 -3.95 6.42
N VAL A 207 -16.61 -3.15 5.50
CA VAL A 207 -17.67 -3.48 4.54
C VAL A 207 -17.30 -2.96 3.16
N ALA A 208 -17.83 -3.57 2.10
CA ALA A 208 -17.57 -3.11 0.74
C ALA A 208 -18.50 -1.95 0.36
N GLY A 209 -17.93 -0.91 -0.28
CA GLY A 209 -18.66 0.22 -0.84
C GLY A 209 -18.86 1.40 0.10
N LEU A 210 -18.76 2.61 -0.46
CA LEU A 210 -18.77 3.87 0.30
C LEU A 210 -20.05 4.11 1.09
N ASP A 211 -21.21 3.74 0.55
CA ASP A 211 -22.51 3.91 1.23
C ASP A 211 -22.60 3.09 2.52
N ASP A 212 -22.08 1.86 2.51
CA ASP A 212 -22.10 0.98 3.68
C ASP A 212 -20.99 1.33 4.66
N LEU A 213 -19.80 1.75 4.17
CA LEU A 213 -18.74 2.30 5.00
C LEU A 213 -19.22 3.51 5.80
N ALA A 214 -19.91 4.46 5.16
CA ALA A 214 -20.48 5.63 5.84
C ALA A 214 -21.45 5.24 6.98
N LYS A 215 -22.29 4.21 6.77
CA LYS A 215 -23.19 3.70 7.81
C LYS A 215 -22.41 3.07 8.98
N VAL A 216 -21.39 2.27 8.67
CA VAL A 216 -20.53 1.63 9.70
C VAL A 216 -19.80 2.67 10.50
N ARG A 217 -19.16 3.65 9.85
CA ARG A 217 -18.44 4.73 10.52
C ARG A 217 -19.26 5.47 11.58
N LEU A 218 -20.50 5.79 11.26
CA LEU A 218 -21.39 6.53 12.16
C LEU A 218 -21.67 5.83 13.50
N SER A 219 -21.52 4.51 13.56
CA SER A 219 -21.88 3.69 14.73
C SER A 219 -20.73 2.81 15.24
N SER A 220 -19.59 2.80 14.56
CA SER A 220 -18.43 2.01 14.95
C SER A 220 -17.76 2.58 16.19
N PRO A 221 -17.41 1.75 17.19
CA PRO A 221 -16.59 2.17 18.33
C PRO A 221 -15.10 2.23 17.99
N ILE A 222 -14.70 1.77 16.80
CA ILE A 222 -13.32 1.75 16.30
C ILE A 222 -13.28 2.65 15.06
N PRO A 223 -12.26 3.52 14.90
CA PRO A 223 -12.07 4.29 13.66
C PRO A 223 -12.01 3.38 12.43
N THR A 224 -12.56 3.85 11.31
CA THR A 224 -12.63 3.09 10.06
C THR A 224 -11.77 3.70 8.97
N ALA A 225 -11.16 2.85 8.14
CA ALA A 225 -10.41 3.26 6.95
C ALA A 225 -11.07 2.74 5.68
N VAL A 226 -11.06 3.55 4.62
CA VAL A 226 -11.41 3.11 3.27
C VAL A 226 -10.14 2.68 2.53
N ASP A 227 -10.20 1.54 1.82
CA ASP A 227 -9.12 1.01 0.97
C ASP A 227 -9.68 0.59 -0.41
N GLU A 228 -10.24 -0.61 -0.53
CA GLU A 228 -10.73 -1.17 -1.80
C GLU A 228 -11.85 -0.35 -2.45
N SER A 229 -12.59 0.40 -1.66
CA SER A 229 -13.70 1.24 -2.14
C SER A 229 -13.25 2.62 -2.68
N ALA A 230 -11.95 2.96 -2.61
CA ALA A 230 -11.40 4.24 -3.09
C ALA A 230 -10.10 4.03 -3.89
N ARG A 231 -10.23 3.60 -5.15
CA ARG A 231 -9.10 3.22 -6.02
C ARG A 231 -8.66 4.32 -6.99
N THR A 232 -9.43 5.37 -7.10
CA THR A 232 -9.13 6.54 -7.94
C THR A 232 -9.19 7.81 -7.10
N VAL A 233 -8.61 8.90 -7.60
CA VAL A 233 -8.71 10.21 -6.95
C VAL A 233 -10.17 10.64 -6.79
N ASP A 234 -11.01 10.34 -7.78
CA ASP A 234 -12.45 10.63 -7.73
C ASP A 234 -13.17 9.82 -6.67
N ASP A 235 -12.82 8.52 -6.50
CA ASP A 235 -13.37 7.69 -5.43
C ASP A 235 -12.95 8.22 -4.05
N VAL A 236 -11.71 8.64 -3.90
CA VAL A 236 -11.21 9.29 -2.66
C VAL A 236 -12.00 10.57 -2.37
N SER A 237 -12.22 11.42 -3.38
CA SER A 237 -13.05 12.62 -3.23
C SER A 237 -14.46 12.28 -2.76
N ARG A 238 -15.09 11.30 -3.38
CA ARG A 238 -16.42 10.81 -2.98
C ARG A 238 -16.45 10.22 -1.57
N ALA A 239 -15.41 9.44 -1.20
CA ALA A 239 -15.30 8.89 0.15
C ALA A 239 -15.26 10.00 1.22
N VAL A 240 -14.51 11.06 0.95
CA VAL A 240 -14.42 12.25 1.81
C VAL A 240 -15.76 12.99 1.87
N GLU A 241 -16.38 13.27 0.72
CA GLU A 241 -17.67 13.97 0.63
C GLU A 241 -18.81 13.23 1.36
N MET A 242 -18.82 11.90 1.26
CA MET A 242 -19.79 11.03 1.94
C MET A 242 -19.49 10.81 3.42
N GLY A 243 -18.31 11.21 3.90
CA GLY A 243 -17.86 10.88 5.25
C GLY A 243 -17.76 9.37 5.47
N ALA A 244 -17.27 8.64 4.47
CA ALA A 244 -17.29 7.18 4.47
C ALA A 244 -16.29 6.53 5.44
N ALA A 245 -15.23 7.26 5.86
CA ALA A 245 -14.21 6.73 6.77
C ALA A 245 -13.56 7.86 7.59
N ASP A 246 -12.79 7.49 8.61
CA ASP A 246 -12.01 8.41 9.44
C ASP A 246 -10.64 8.67 8.83
N LEU A 247 -10.16 7.74 8.01
CA LEU A 247 -8.89 7.83 7.29
C LEU A 247 -8.95 7.09 5.95
N VAL A 248 -8.01 7.38 5.06
CA VAL A 248 -7.92 6.79 3.72
C VAL A 248 -6.60 6.06 3.54
N VAL A 249 -6.67 4.80 3.09
CA VAL A 249 -5.51 4.03 2.65
C VAL A 249 -5.23 4.37 1.19
N LEU A 250 -4.00 4.75 0.88
CA LEU A 250 -3.55 5.06 -0.48
C LEU A 250 -2.47 4.08 -0.92
N LYS A 251 -2.68 3.47 -2.07
CA LYS A 251 -1.71 2.58 -2.72
C LYS A 251 -1.23 3.21 -4.03
N PRO A 252 -0.03 3.83 -4.04
CA PRO A 252 0.46 4.54 -5.23
C PRO A 252 0.44 3.69 -6.49
N SER A 253 0.82 2.42 -6.40
CA SER A 253 0.79 1.47 -7.53
C SER A 253 -0.61 1.22 -8.10
N ALA A 254 -1.67 1.43 -7.31
CA ALA A 254 -3.06 1.16 -7.73
C ALA A 254 -3.83 2.42 -8.17
N ILE A 255 -3.41 3.62 -7.74
CA ILE A 255 -4.11 4.87 -8.03
C ILE A 255 -3.53 5.61 -9.25
N GLY A 256 -2.43 5.11 -9.83
CA GLY A 256 -1.80 5.70 -11.02
C GLY A 256 -0.46 6.38 -10.78
N GLY A 257 0.12 6.20 -9.59
CA GLY A 257 1.47 6.64 -9.25
C GLY A 257 1.57 7.55 -8.03
N PRO A 258 2.80 7.88 -7.62
CA PRO A 258 3.07 8.78 -6.50
C PRO A 258 2.39 10.14 -6.60
N LEU A 259 2.36 10.78 -7.78
CA LEU A 259 1.76 12.11 -7.94
C LEU A 259 0.23 12.07 -7.81
N GLU A 260 -0.43 11.05 -8.38
CA GLU A 260 -1.87 10.88 -8.19
C GLU A 260 -2.22 10.57 -6.73
N ALA A 261 -1.41 9.74 -6.05
CA ALA A 261 -1.57 9.48 -4.63
C ALA A 261 -1.33 10.74 -3.77
N ALA A 262 -0.38 11.62 -4.15
CA ALA A 262 -0.18 12.91 -3.50
C ALA A 262 -1.40 13.84 -3.66
N ARG A 263 -2.01 13.86 -4.84
CA ARG A 263 -3.27 14.62 -5.09
C ARG A 263 -4.40 14.10 -4.22
N ALA A 264 -4.59 12.78 -4.17
CA ALA A 264 -5.58 12.15 -3.29
C ALA A 264 -5.33 12.49 -1.81
N ALA A 265 -4.07 12.41 -1.35
CA ALA A 265 -3.70 12.78 0.01
C ALA A 265 -4.02 14.23 0.35
N ALA A 266 -3.82 15.16 -0.60
CA ALA A 266 -4.17 16.57 -0.39
C ALA A 266 -5.69 16.77 -0.20
N ILE A 267 -6.54 16.04 -0.94
CA ILE A 267 -8.00 16.06 -0.78
C ILE A 267 -8.36 15.56 0.63
N VAL A 268 -7.85 14.41 1.04
CA VAL A 268 -8.12 13.81 2.35
C VAL A 268 -7.75 14.77 3.48
N ARG A 269 -6.55 15.34 3.43
CA ARG A 269 -6.05 16.27 4.47
C ARG A 269 -6.80 17.59 4.50
N SER A 270 -7.26 18.09 3.36
CA SER A 270 -8.08 19.31 3.32
C SER A 270 -9.40 19.15 4.08
N ALA A 271 -9.87 17.91 4.22
CA ALA A 271 -11.04 17.54 5.03
C ALA A 271 -10.70 17.23 6.50
N GLY A 272 -9.43 17.33 6.92
CA GLY A 272 -8.98 17.04 8.28
C GLY A 272 -8.90 15.54 8.59
N LEU A 273 -8.82 14.69 7.56
CA LEU A 273 -8.69 13.25 7.70
C LEU A 273 -7.25 12.78 7.54
N ASP A 274 -6.93 11.60 8.09
CA ASP A 274 -5.61 11.00 7.99
C ASP A 274 -5.43 10.14 6.74
N VAL A 275 -4.17 9.97 6.34
CA VAL A 275 -3.75 9.16 5.19
C VAL A 275 -2.76 8.09 5.65
N VAL A 276 -2.98 6.86 5.19
CA VAL A 276 -2.02 5.76 5.34
C VAL A 276 -1.55 5.31 3.97
N VAL A 277 -0.26 5.46 3.68
CA VAL A 277 0.32 4.92 2.44
C VAL A 277 0.67 3.47 2.65
N THR A 278 0.22 2.60 1.73
CA THR A 278 0.51 1.16 1.78
C THR A 278 0.99 0.63 0.44
N SER A 279 1.66 -0.53 0.47
CA SER A 279 1.99 -1.27 -0.74
C SER A 279 0.78 -2.02 -1.29
N LEU A 280 0.85 -2.35 -2.58
CA LEU A 280 -0.04 -3.30 -3.25
C LEU A 280 0.59 -4.71 -3.28
N MET A 281 1.50 -5.02 -2.36
CA MET A 281 2.32 -6.24 -2.34
C MET A 281 3.19 -6.39 -3.60
N GLU A 282 3.61 -5.29 -4.19
CA GLU A 282 4.57 -5.20 -5.29
C GLU A 282 6.00 -5.47 -4.82
N GLY A 283 6.95 -5.45 -5.76
CA GLY A 283 8.38 -5.56 -5.49
C GLY A 283 8.98 -4.30 -4.88
N SER A 284 10.26 -4.40 -4.54
CA SER A 284 10.96 -3.34 -3.81
C SER A 284 11.08 -2.01 -4.57
N ILE A 285 10.95 -1.99 -5.90
CA ILE A 285 10.92 -0.75 -6.67
C ILE A 285 9.65 0.04 -6.35
N GLY A 286 8.48 -0.61 -6.42
CA GLY A 286 7.21 0.03 -6.10
C GLY A 286 7.09 0.39 -4.61
N ILE A 287 7.60 -0.47 -3.70
CA ILE A 287 7.64 -0.17 -2.26
C ILE A 287 8.50 1.07 -1.98
N ARG A 288 9.67 1.21 -2.61
CA ARG A 288 10.52 2.42 -2.47
C ARG A 288 9.79 3.67 -2.94
N ALA A 289 9.14 3.61 -4.11
CA ALA A 289 8.37 4.74 -4.62
C ALA A 289 7.27 5.17 -3.64
N ALA A 290 6.55 4.21 -3.06
CA ALA A 290 5.53 4.47 -2.04
C ALA A 290 6.13 5.03 -0.73
N ALA A 291 7.31 4.56 -0.31
CA ALA A 291 7.99 5.04 0.88
C ALA A 291 8.50 6.49 0.71
N HIS A 292 9.09 6.80 -0.44
CA HIS A 292 9.46 8.19 -0.77
C HIS A 292 8.25 9.12 -0.79
N LEU A 293 7.14 8.68 -1.38
CA LEU A 293 5.90 9.45 -1.35
C LEU A 293 5.41 9.67 0.08
N ALA A 294 5.32 8.62 0.90
CA ALA A 294 4.86 8.72 2.27
C ALA A 294 5.66 9.76 3.08
N SER A 295 6.99 9.75 2.92
CA SER A 295 7.88 10.73 3.52
C SER A 295 7.61 12.13 2.99
N ALA A 296 7.55 12.32 1.67
CA ALA A 296 7.36 13.62 1.03
C ALA A 296 6.06 14.30 1.42
N ILE A 297 4.97 13.54 1.48
CA ILE A 297 3.67 14.08 1.91
C ILE A 297 3.49 14.09 3.44
N GLY A 298 4.46 13.65 4.22
CA GLY A 298 4.38 13.59 5.69
C GLY A 298 3.32 12.59 6.21
N ALA A 299 2.99 11.54 5.44
CA ALA A 299 2.08 10.46 5.89
C ALA A 299 2.87 9.42 6.73
N LEU A 300 3.26 9.82 7.92
CA LEU A 300 4.15 9.07 8.80
C LEU A 300 3.43 8.51 10.04
N ASP A 301 2.35 9.15 10.44
CA ASP A 301 1.47 8.71 11.50
C ASP A 301 0.02 8.97 11.05
N PRO A 302 -0.78 7.92 10.91
CA PRO A 302 -0.52 6.49 11.18
C PRO A 302 0.59 5.88 10.31
N ALA A 303 1.39 4.95 10.87
CA ALA A 303 2.57 4.38 10.21
C ALA A 303 2.24 3.72 8.85
N PRO A 304 2.98 3.97 7.76
CA PRO A 304 2.78 3.35 6.45
C PRO A 304 2.85 1.82 6.48
N GLY A 305 2.07 1.17 5.61
CA GLY A 305 2.04 -0.29 5.45
C GLY A 305 3.01 -0.80 4.38
N LEU A 306 4.32 -0.63 4.58
CA LEU A 306 5.35 -0.82 3.55
C LEU A 306 6.38 -1.92 3.90
N ALA A 307 6.12 -2.78 4.88
CA ALA A 307 7.04 -3.86 5.26
C ALA A 307 6.85 -5.16 4.45
N THR A 308 6.19 -5.11 3.29
CA THR A 308 5.77 -6.30 2.54
C THR A 308 6.89 -6.94 1.70
N ALA A 309 8.02 -6.26 1.47
CA ALA A 309 9.20 -6.88 0.84
C ALA A 309 9.71 -8.12 1.62
N SER A 310 9.51 -8.16 2.93
CA SER A 310 9.86 -9.30 3.77
C SER A 310 9.06 -10.58 3.46
N LEU A 311 7.97 -10.47 2.71
CA LEU A 311 7.16 -11.61 2.27
C LEU A 311 7.71 -12.26 0.99
N LEU A 312 8.61 -11.59 0.27
CA LEU A 312 9.15 -12.02 -1.02
C LEU A 312 10.36 -12.92 -0.85
N ALA A 313 10.32 -14.10 -1.49
CA ALA A 313 11.46 -15.00 -1.68
C ALA A 313 12.28 -14.62 -2.93
N VAL A 314 11.59 -14.06 -3.96
CA VAL A 314 12.21 -13.50 -5.17
C VAL A 314 11.63 -12.11 -5.36
N ASP A 315 12.49 -11.12 -5.37
CA ASP A 315 12.17 -9.71 -5.59
C ASP A 315 12.71 -9.25 -6.95
N VAL A 316 12.31 -8.06 -7.37
CA VAL A 316 12.69 -7.45 -8.65
C VAL A 316 14.00 -6.65 -8.58
N ASP A 317 14.43 -6.30 -7.39
CA ASP A 317 15.65 -5.53 -7.11
C ASP A 317 16.15 -5.83 -5.69
N THR A 318 17.16 -5.11 -5.22
CA THR A 318 17.62 -5.16 -3.82
C THR A 318 16.43 -4.97 -2.86
N PRO A 319 16.19 -5.91 -1.95
CA PRO A 319 15.02 -5.88 -1.10
C PRO A 319 14.95 -4.62 -0.22
N CYS A 320 13.82 -3.92 -0.28
CA CYS A 320 13.50 -2.77 0.55
C CYS A 320 12.98 -3.24 1.93
N LEU A 321 13.91 -3.69 2.78
CA LEU A 321 13.57 -4.28 4.08
C LEU A 321 13.67 -3.27 5.21
N PRO A 322 12.69 -3.25 6.14
CA PRO A 322 12.79 -2.45 7.35
C PRO A 322 13.95 -2.93 8.25
N VAL A 323 14.67 -1.97 8.83
CA VAL A 323 15.67 -2.22 9.86
C VAL A 323 15.18 -1.57 11.16
N HIS A 324 15.02 -2.37 12.22
CA HIS A 324 14.40 -1.92 13.47
C HIS A 324 13.02 -1.27 13.30
N GLY A 325 12.20 -1.84 12.40
CA GLY A 325 10.85 -1.36 12.10
C GLY A 325 10.79 -0.09 11.25
N GLU A 326 11.92 0.39 10.71
CA GLU A 326 12.00 1.59 9.87
C GLU A 326 12.56 1.28 8.47
N LEU A 327 12.04 1.96 7.45
CA LEU A 327 12.67 2.04 6.13
C LEU A 327 13.62 3.25 6.08
N LEU A 328 14.78 3.05 5.49
CA LEU A 328 15.73 4.10 5.13
C LEU A 328 15.52 4.47 3.66
N LEU A 329 15.43 5.77 3.38
CA LEU A 329 15.25 6.33 2.05
C LEU A 329 16.58 6.90 1.54
N ASP A 330 17.23 6.18 0.64
CA ASP A 330 18.53 6.49 0.04
C ASP A 330 18.45 6.62 -1.49
#